data_2cb3ccac4e06d6bf375ce06be1d40b48
#
_entry.id   2cb3ccac4e06d6bf375ce06be1d40b48
#
_cell.length_a   1.000
_cell.length_b   1.000
_cell.length_c   1.000
_cell.angle_alpha   90.00
_cell.angle_beta   90.00
_cell.angle_gamma   90.00
#
_symmetry.space_group_name_H-M   'P 1'
#
loop_
_entity.id
_entity.type
_entity.pdbx_description
1 polymer ?
#
loop_
_entity_poly.entity_id
_entity_poly.type
_entity_poly.pdbx_seq_one_letter_code
_entity_poly.pdbx_strand_id
1 'polypeptide(L)'
;EHLIRQGDIGEEMFVITSGHAMVMTEDHEGQRYAIARTGPGDVLGEMALLAREPRTADAIAQEPLVAQVLAASTFHSLIETYPEFSRFLTRLMSTRVGGKDRDVLVGRDMHGHHITRRLGRGGMAVVYEAIGPAGDTVALKMLSHRLVCDEHSRDLFQREADIIETFDHPNIVNM
;
A
#
# COMPACT_ATOMS: atom_id res chain seq x y z
N GLU A 1 -21.54 -2.52 -11.97
CA GLU A 1 -20.62 -1.81 -12.89
C GLU A 1 -19.24 -1.67 -12.24
N HIS A 2 -18.14 -1.81 -13.03
CA HIS A 2 -16.79 -1.60 -12.55
C HIS A 2 -16.41 -0.13 -12.65
N LEU A 3 -15.92 0.46 -11.55
CA LEU A 3 -15.24 1.75 -11.55
C LEU A 3 -13.75 1.56 -11.87
N ILE A 4 -13.17 0.47 -11.34
CA ILE A 4 -11.75 0.13 -11.45
C ILE A 4 -11.66 -1.35 -11.74
N ARG A 5 -10.71 -1.75 -12.59
CA ARG A 5 -10.36 -3.16 -12.85
C ARG A 5 -8.94 -3.43 -12.39
N GLN A 6 -8.74 -4.53 -11.68
CA GLN A 6 -7.43 -5.00 -11.27
C GLN A 6 -6.55 -5.25 -12.51
N GLY A 7 -5.30 -4.78 -12.47
CA GLY A 7 -4.34 -4.90 -13.57
C GLY A 7 -4.35 -3.77 -14.60
N ASP A 8 -5.42 -2.93 -14.65
CA ASP A 8 -5.45 -1.77 -15.55
C ASP A 8 -4.43 -0.70 -15.12
N ILE A 9 -3.96 0.08 -16.09
CA ILE A 9 -3.16 1.28 -15.80
C ILE A 9 -4.06 2.34 -15.19
N GLY A 10 -3.65 2.87 -14.02
CA GLY A 10 -4.41 3.88 -13.30
C GLY A 10 -4.02 5.30 -13.72
N GLU A 11 -4.93 6.05 -14.35
CA GLU A 11 -4.73 7.44 -14.74
C GLU A 11 -5.56 8.43 -13.91
N GLU A 12 -6.36 7.92 -12.97
CA GLU A 12 -7.29 8.70 -12.16
C GLU A 12 -7.55 8.07 -10.80
N MET A 13 -7.99 8.87 -9.85
CA MET A 13 -8.58 8.41 -8.59
C MET A 13 -10.01 8.92 -8.45
N PHE A 14 -10.77 8.27 -7.60
CA PHE A 14 -12.19 8.55 -7.37
C PHE A 14 -12.42 8.91 -5.91
N VAL A 15 -13.23 9.93 -5.67
CA VAL A 15 -13.78 10.26 -4.35
C VAL A 15 -15.26 9.98 -4.39
N ILE A 16 -15.74 8.99 -3.66
CA ILE A 16 -17.16 8.63 -3.65
C ILE A 16 -17.95 9.73 -2.96
N THR A 17 -18.99 10.23 -3.60
CA THR A 17 -19.90 11.23 -3.04
C THR A 17 -21.25 10.63 -2.70
N SER A 18 -21.68 9.55 -3.36
CA SER A 18 -22.92 8.84 -3.11
C SER A 18 -22.80 7.38 -3.57
N GLY A 19 -23.54 6.49 -2.94
CA GLY A 19 -23.53 5.05 -3.21
C GLY A 19 -22.34 4.33 -2.56
N HIS A 20 -22.23 3.02 -2.84
CA HIS A 20 -21.18 2.17 -2.29
C HIS A 20 -20.54 1.29 -3.36
N ALA A 21 -19.27 0.99 -3.18
CA ALA A 21 -18.55 0.01 -4.00
C ALA A 21 -17.95 -1.09 -3.11
N MET A 22 -17.82 -2.28 -3.68
CA MET A 22 -17.05 -3.38 -3.12
C MET A 22 -15.68 -3.42 -3.79
N VAL A 23 -14.63 -3.40 -2.97
CA VAL A 23 -13.26 -3.58 -3.44
C VAL A 23 -12.92 -5.06 -3.34
N MET A 24 -12.51 -5.63 -4.47
CA MET A 24 -12.19 -7.05 -4.60
C MET A 24 -10.79 -7.23 -5.19
N THR A 25 -10.09 -8.25 -4.76
CA THR A 25 -8.81 -8.63 -5.36
C THR A 25 -8.84 -10.11 -5.70
N GLU A 26 -7.99 -10.49 -6.63
CA GLU A 26 -7.74 -11.86 -7.02
C GLU A 26 -6.33 -12.26 -6.59
N ASP A 27 -6.16 -13.42 -5.96
CA ASP A 27 -4.86 -13.95 -5.59
C ASP A 27 -4.20 -14.72 -6.75
N HIS A 28 -2.99 -15.24 -6.51
CA HIS A 28 -2.24 -15.99 -7.51
C HIS A 28 -2.90 -17.33 -7.94
N GLU A 29 -3.85 -17.82 -7.14
CA GLU A 29 -4.62 -19.04 -7.43
C GLU A 29 -5.90 -18.72 -8.21
N GLY A 30 -6.15 -17.44 -8.54
CA GLY A 30 -7.34 -16.97 -9.22
C GLY A 30 -8.58 -16.85 -8.31
N GLN A 31 -8.40 -16.95 -6.98
CA GLN A 31 -9.51 -16.82 -6.05
C GLN A 31 -9.80 -15.35 -5.76
N ARG A 32 -11.04 -14.95 -6.01
CA ARG A 32 -11.52 -13.58 -5.76
C ARG A 32 -12.12 -13.44 -4.37
N TYR A 33 -11.76 -12.37 -3.66
CA TYR A 33 -12.30 -12.06 -2.35
C TYR A 33 -12.48 -10.55 -2.14
N ALA A 34 -13.47 -10.20 -1.31
CA ALA A 34 -13.71 -8.82 -0.93
C ALA A 34 -12.70 -8.38 0.13
N ILE A 35 -12.06 -7.23 -0.09
CA ILE A 35 -11.10 -6.64 0.85
C ILE A 35 -11.66 -5.43 1.59
N ALA A 36 -12.61 -4.70 0.98
CA ALA A 36 -13.26 -3.56 1.63
C ALA A 36 -14.61 -3.25 0.98
N ARG A 37 -15.50 -2.63 1.76
CA ARG A 37 -16.66 -1.90 1.26
C ARG A 37 -16.38 -0.41 1.45
N THR A 38 -16.59 0.38 0.40
CA THR A 38 -16.34 1.81 0.37
C THR A 38 -17.62 2.58 0.10
N GLY A 39 -17.73 3.80 0.63
CA GLY A 39 -18.91 4.65 0.51
C GLY A 39 -18.55 6.13 0.49
N PRO A 40 -19.53 7.03 0.73
CA PRO A 40 -19.34 8.48 0.65
C PRO A 40 -18.18 8.97 1.54
N GLY A 41 -17.26 9.76 0.96
CA GLY A 41 -16.04 10.24 1.59
C GLY A 41 -14.82 9.32 1.39
N ASP A 42 -15.01 8.09 0.92
CA ASP A 42 -13.91 7.19 0.61
C ASP A 42 -13.27 7.50 -0.74
N VAL A 43 -12.00 7.13 -0.83
CA VAL A 43 -11.14 7.32 -2.01
C VAL A 43 -10.81 5.96 -2.62
N LEU A 44 -10.77 5.89 -3.95
CA LEU A 44 -10.40 4.69 -4.70
C LEU A 44 -9.39 5.01 -5.79
N GLY A 45 -8.45 4.11 -6.04
CA GLY A 45 -7.50 4.21 -7.16
C GLY A 45 -6.24 5.02 -6.87
N GLU A 46 -6.10 5.61 -5.68
CA GLU A 46 -4.96 6.40 -5.24
C GLU A 46 -3.65 5.57 -5.19
N MET A 47 -3.74 4.28 -4.90
CA MET A 47 -2.57 3.40 -4.78
C MET A 47 -1.80 3.30 -6.09
N ALA A 48 -2.50 3.11 -7.20
CA ALA A 48 -1.89 3.02 -8.51
C ALA A 48 -1.19 4.33 -8.93
N LEU A 49 -1.77 5.49 -8.56
CA LEU A 49 -1.17 6.79 -8.84
C LEU A 49 0.07 7.08 -7.99
N LEU A 50 0.04 6.68 -6.72
CA LEU A 50 1.18 6.85 -5.79
C LEU A 50 2.34 5.93 -6.15
N ALA A 51 2.06 4.65 -6.40
CA ALA A 51 3.09 3.65 -6.70
C ALA A 51 3.54 3.69 -8.17
N ARG A 52 2.77 4.31 -9.06
CA ARG A 52 2.92 4.23 -10.53
C ARG A 52 2.88 2.79 -11.03
N GLU A 53 2.01 2.01 -10.43
CA GLU A 53 1.80 0.60 -10.72
C GLU A 53 0.37 0.35 -11.22
N PRO A 54 0.08 -0.80 -11.85
CA PRO A 54 -1.28 -1.17 -12.21
C PRO A 54 -2.23 -1.20 -11.01
N ARG A 55 -3.53 -1.10 -11.28
CA ARG A 55 -4.60 -1.22 -10.28
C ARG A 55 -4.46 -2.50 -9.47
N THR A 56 -4.47 -2.39 -8.16
CA THR A 56 -4.24 -3.52 -7.24
C THR A 56 -5.48 -4.33 -6.93
N ALA A 57 -6.66 -3.81 -7.28
CA ALA A 57 -7.95 -4.44 -7.01
C ALA A 57 -9.03 -3.91 -7.97
N ASP A 58 -10.11 -4.68 -8.11
CA ASP A 58 -11.37 -4.21 -8.70
C ASP A 58 -12.11 -3.30 -7.71
N ALA A 59 -12.80 -2.28 -8.22
CA ALA A 59 -13.83 -1.57 -7.47
C ALA A 59 -15.16 -1.69 -8.23
N ILE A 60 -16.15 -2.34 -7.61
CA ILE A 60 -17.42 -2.70 -8.25
C ILE A 60 -18.55 -1.98 -7.51
N ALA A 61 -19.26 -1.11 -8.22
CA ALA A 61 -20.43 -0.44 -7.67
C ALA A 61 -21.51 -1.46 -7.27
N GLN A 62 -22.02 -1.33 -6.06
CA GLN A 62 -23.08 -2.21 -5.51
C GLN A 62 -24.48 -1.65 -5.77
N GLU A 63 -24.56 -0.35 -6.02
CA GLU A 63 -25.76 0.44 -6.24
C GLU A 63 -25.43 1.63 -7.16
N PRO A 64 -26.37 2.48 -7.57
CA PRO A 64 -26.05 3.72 -8.25
C PRO A 64 -25.04 4.54 -7.45
N LEU A 65 -23.87 4.82 -8.05
CA LEU A 65 -22.73 5.44 -7.40
C LEU A 65 -22.34 6.71 -8.15
N VAL A 66 -22.06 7.76 -7.38
CA VAL A 66 -21.49 9.01 -7.89
C VAL A 66 -20.14 9.24 -7.25
N ALA A 67 -19.15 9.55 -8.06
CA ALA A 67 -17.80 9.88 -7.61
C ALA A 67 -17.25 11.09 -8.35
N GLN A 68 -16.44 11.88 -7.65
CA GLN A 68 -15.59 12.88 -8.27
C GLN A 68 -14.32 12.20 -8.79
N VAL A 69 -13.91 12.55 -10.01
CA VAL A 69 -12.72 12.01 -10.66
C VAL A 69 -11.59 13.01 -10.56
N LEU A 70 -10.43 12.55 -10.11
CA LEU A 70 -9.20 13.33 -10.09
C LEU A 70 -8.17 12.67 -11.00
N ALA A 71 -7.79 13.36 -12.07
CA ALA A 71 -6.78 12.88 -13.02
C ALA A 71 -5.38 12.81 -12.39
N ALA A 72 -4.54 11.90 -12.86
CA ALA A 72 -3.17 11.70 -12.36
C ALA A 72 -2.33 12.99 -12.37
N SER A 73 -2.43 13.82 -13.39
CA SER A 73 -1.71 15.09 -13.47
C SER A 73 -2.08 16.04 -12.34
N THR A 74 -3.38 16.18 -12.06
CA THR A 74 -3.88 17.02 -10.96
C THR A 74 -3.50 16.42 -9.60
N PHE A 75 -3.57 15.09 -9.46
CA PHE A 75 -3.15 14.38 -8.27
C PHE A 75 -1.68 14.65 -7.91
N HIS A 76 -0.76 14.55 -8.89
CA HIS A 76 0.66 14.82 -8.67
C HIS A 76 0.92 16.30 -8.35
N SER A 77 0.25 17.22 -9.05
CA SER A 77 0.33 18.65 -8.74
C SER A 77 -0.14 18.98 -7.32
N LEU A 78 -1.21 18.32 -6.84
CA LEU A 78 -1.69 18.51 -5.46
C LEU A 78 -0.69 17.98 -4.43
N ILE A 79 -0.03 16.85 -4.69
CA ILE A 79 1.01 16.31 -3.81
C ILE A 79 2.18 17.30 -3.67
N GLU A 80 2.61 17.89 -4.78
CA GLU A 80 3.73 18.84 -4.80
C GLU A 80 3.37 20.18 -4.15
N THR A 81 2.14 20.64 -4.34
CA THR A 81 1.71 21.97 -3.92
C THR A 81 1.19 22.02 -2.48
N TYR A 82 0.52 20.95 -2.04
CA TYR A 82 -0.20 20.91 -0.75
C TYR A 82 0.32 19.79 0.17
N PRO A 83 1.19 20.09 1.14
CA PRO A 83 1.71 19.10 2.08
C PRO A 83 0.62 18.38 2.90
N GLU A 84 -0.53 19.03 3.09
CA GLU A 84 -1.68 18.42 3.79
C GLU A 84 -2.31 17.30 2.96
N PHE A 85 -2.32 17.42 1.64
CA PHE A 85 -2.80 16.37 0.75
C PHE A 85 -1.88 15.14 0.81
N SER A 86 -0.58 15.33 0.80
CA SER A 86 0.40 14.25 1.03
C SER A 86 0.20 13.56 2.38
N ARG A 87 -0.02 14.34 3.45
CA ARG A 87 -0.32 13.80 4.79
C ARG A 87 -1.62 13.03 4.84
N PHE A 88 -2.66 13.51 4.15
CA PHE A 88 -3.94 12.80 4.03
C PHE A 88 -3.76 11.46 3.33
N LEU A 89 -3.09 11.43 2.17
CA LEU A 89 -2.81 10.20 1.43
C LEU A 89 -1.98 9.21 2.26
N THR A 90 -0.95 9.69 2.96
CA THR A 90 -0.13 8.87 3.86
C THR A 90 -0.99 8.21 4.95
N ARG A 91 -1.92 8.97 5.55
CA ARG A 91 -2.84 8.41 6.55
C ARG A 91 -3.79 7.38 5.94
N LEU A 92 -4.34 7.68 4.76
CA LEU A 92 -5.24 6.77 4.03
C LEU A 92 -4.54 5.44 3.74
N MET A 93 -3.31 5.48 3.20
CA MET A 93 -2.50 4.30 2.92
C MET A 93 -2.20 3.49 4.19
N SER A 94 -1.88 4.17 5.30
CA SER A 94 -1.60 3.48 6.57
C SER A 94 -2.79 2.70 7.12
N THR A 95 -4.02 3.09 6.79
CA THR A 95 -5.22 2.35 7.19
C THR A 95 -5.50 1.16 6.26
N ARG A 96 -5.15 1.27 4.98
CA ARG A 96 -5.37 0.23 3.97
C ARG A 96 -4.32 -0.86 3.99
N VAL A 97 -3.04 -0.49 4.14
CA VAL A 97 -1.91 -1.43 4.24
C VAL A 97 -1.86 -2.17 5.59
N GLY A 98 -2.64 -1.75 6.57
CA GLY A 98 -2.60 -2.32 7.92
C GLY A 98 -3.94 -2.84 8.47
N GLY A 99 -4.93 -3.10 7.63
CA GLY A 99 -6.21 -3.68 8.03
C GLY A 99 -6.04 -4.99 8.80
N LYS A 100 -6.91 -5.23 9.82
CA LYS A 100 -6.76 -6.36 10.76
C LYS A 100 -6.85 -7.74 10.10
N ASP A 101 -7.52 -7.87 8.96
CA ASP A 101 -7.90 -9.18 8.44
C ASP A 101 -7.21 -9.62 7.14
N ARG A 102 -6.67 -8.72 6.31
CA ARG A 102 -5.84 -9.09 5.13
C ARG A 102 -4.92 -7.93 4.75
N ASP A 103 -3.63 -8.22 4.70
CA ASP A 103 -2.61 -7.27 4.30
C ASP A 103 -2.48 -7.26 2.78
N VAL A 104 -2.67 -6.10 2.17
CA VAL A 104 -2.65 -5.95 0.68
C VAL A 104 -1.29 -6.23 0.04
N LEU A 105 -0.23 -6.32 0.83
CA LEU A 105 1.11 -6.66 0.36
C LEU A 105 1.38 -8.15 0.35
N VAL A 106 0.63 -8.94 1.12
CA VAL A 106 0.79 -10.40 1.13
C VAL A 106 0.39 -10.97 -0.23
N GLY A 107 1.26 -11.83 -0.77
CA GLY A 107 1.14 -12.40 -2.11
C GLY A 107 1.65 -11.51 -3.24
N ARG A 108 2.37 -10.42 -2.95
CA ARG A 108 2.93 -9.51 -3.96
C ARG A 108 4.45 -9.55 -4.01
N ASP A 109 4.96 -9.22 -5.19
CA ASP A 109 6.38 -9.02 -5.40
C ASP A 109 6.73 -7.54 -5.18
N MET A 110 7.77 -7.28 -4.40
CA MET A 110 8.28 -5.95 -4.13
C MET A 110 9.80 -5.97 -4.20
N HIS A 111 10.37 -5.22 -5.14
CA HIS A 111 11.82 -5.17 -5.36
C HIS A 111 12.49 -6.57 -5.45
N GLY A 112 11.82 -7.52 -6.12
CA GLY A 112 12.31 -8.90 -6.26
C GLY A 112 12.07 -9.80 -5.06
N HIS A 113 11.35 -9.34 -4.01
CA HIS A 113 10.99 -10.13 -2.85
C HIS A 113 9.50 -10.47 -2.89
N HIS A 114 9.14 -11.75 -2.81
CA HIS A 114 7.77 -12.21 -2.75
C HIS A 114 7.27 -12.22 -1.30
N ILE A 115 6.32 -11.36 -0.96
CA ILE A 115 5.79 -11.21 0.40
C ILE A 115 4.82 -12.34 0.71
N THR A 116 5.14 -13.19 1.69
CA THR A 116 4.35 -14.37 2.04
C THR A 116 3.35 -14.12 3.16
N ARG A 117 3.77 -13.38 4.19
CA ARG A 117 2.90 -13.02 5.33
C ARG A 117 3.45 -11.87 6.14
N ARG A 118 2.58 -11.21 6.88
CA ARG A 118 2.99 -10.20 7.86
C ARG A 118 3.46 -10.87 9.16
N LEU A 119 4.67 -10.55 9.61
CA LEU A 119 5.22 -11.02 10.88
C LEU A 119 4.79 -10.15 12.05
N GLY A 120 4.74 -8.82 11.84
CA GLY A 120 4.37 -7.90 12.90
C GLY A 120 4.22 -6.46 12.43
N ARG A 121 3.65 -5.63 13.32
CA ARG A 121 3.52 -4.19 13.11
C ARG A 121 3.92 -3.46 14.39
N GLY A 122 4.90 -2.57 14.27
CA GLY A 122 5.31 -1.63 15.32
C GLY A 122 4.79 -0.22 15.07
N GLY A 123 5.21 0.70 15.92
CA GLY A 123 4.90 2.14 15.76
C GLY A 123 5.54 2.76 14.52
N MET A 124 6.73 2.30 14.15
CA MET A 124 7.54 2.88 13.07
C MET A 124 7.55 2.03 11.79
N ALA A 125 7.35 0.72 11.88
CA ALA A 125 7.52 -0.20 10.76
C ALA A 125 6.53 -1.35 10.80
N VAL A 126 6.33 -1.96 9.62
CA VAL A 126 5.68 -3.26 9.45
C VAL A 126 6.75 -4.24 8.98
N VAL A 127 6.74 -5.45 9.53
CA VAL A 127 7.68 -6.51 9.17
C VAL A 127 6.93 -7.64 8.49
N TYR A 128 7.43 -8.04 7.33
CA TYR A 128 6.90 -9.14 6.54
C TYR A 128 7.91 -10.26 6.43
N GLU A 129 7.43 -11.47 6.28
CA GLU A 129 8.19 -12.57 5.73
C GLU A 129 8.10 -12.50 4.21
N ALA A 130 9.23 -12.65 3.54
CA ALA A 130 9.29 -12.66 2.09
C ALA A 130 10.30 -13.69 1.59
N ILE A 131 10.11 -14.14 0.35
CA ILE A 131 11.08 -14.95 -0.36
C ILE A 131 11.94 -14.00 -1.20
N GLY A 132 13.24 -13.97 -0.94
CA GLY A 132 14.21 -13.17 -1.65
C GLY A 132 14.51 -13.68 -3.06
N PRO A 133 15.26 -12.91 -3.87
CA PRO A 133 15.62 -13.28 -5.24
C PRO A 133 16.44 -14.58 -5.34
N ALA A 134 17.15 -14.94 -4.28
CA ALA A 134 17.92 -16.19 -4.20
C ALA A 134 17.07 -17.39 -3.72
N GLY A 135 15.77 -17.18 -3.44
CA GLY A 135 14.87 -18.20 -2.91
C GLY A 135 14.97 -18.39 -1.38
N ASP A 136 15.71 -17.55 -0.71
CA ASP A 136 15.87 -17.53 0.74
C ASP A 136 14.69 -16.82 1.42
N THR A 137 14.39 -17.22 2.66
CA THR A 137 13.37 -16.56 3.46
C THR A 137 13.99 -15.41 4.24
N VAL A 138 13.46 -14.21 4.05
CA VAL A 138 13.95 -12.98 4.68
C VAL A 138 12.84 -12.26 5.45
N ALA A 139 13.23 -11.42 6.42
CA ALA A 139 12.35 -10.48 7.08
C ALA A 139 12.45 -9.11 6.39
N LEU A 140 11.40 -8.70 5.69
CA LEU A 140 11.32 -7.41 5.03
C LEU A 140 10.71 -6.37 5.96
N LYS A 141 11.52 -5.46 6.51
CA LYS A 141 11.07 -4.37 7.38
C LYS A 141 10.78 -3.13 6.55
N MET A 142 9.56 -2.68 6.58
CA MET A 142 9.09 -1.53 5.83
C MET A 142 8.72 -0.38 6.77
N LEU A 143 9.27 0.80 6.53
CA LEU A 143 8.89 2.00 7.27
C LEU A 143 7.38 2.26 7.09
N SER A 144 6.68 2.53 8.19
CA SER A 144 5.26 2.82 8.12
C SER A 144 5.04 4.09 7.32
N HIS A 145 4.01 4.09 6.48
CA HIS A 145 3.70 5.19 5.57
C HIS A 145 3.55 6.55 6.27
N ARG A 146 3.19 6.55 7.55
CA ARG A 146 3.10 7.77 8.37
C ARG A 146 4.44 8.48 8.53
N LEU A 147 5.52 7.74 8.44
CA LEU A 147 6.87 8.20 8.75
C LEU A 147 7.73 8.38 7.48
N VAL A 148 7.25 7.90 6.32
CA VAL A 148 7.97 8.06 5.04
C VAL A 148 8.18 9.54 4.68
N CYS A 149 7.22 10.41 5.01
CA CYS A 149 7.31 11.85 4.77
C CYS A 149 8.06 12.62 5.87
N ASP A 150 8.40 11.97 6.98
CA ASP A 150 9.17 12.57 8.07
C ASP A 150 10.66 12.25 7.91
N GLU A 151 11.45 13.27 7.61
CA GLU A 151 12.88 13.15 7.34
C GLU A 151 13.62 12.52 8.54
N HIS A 152 13.29 12.96 9.75
CA HIS A 152 13.90 12.42 10.96
C HIS A 152 13.63 10.93 11.17
N SER A 153 12.41 10.48 10.88
CA SER A 153 12.05 9.06 10.96
C SER A 153 12.74 8.22 9.89
N ARG A 154 12.93 8.75 8.68
CA ARG A 154 13.71 8.07 7.64
C ARG A 154 15.17 7.94 8.03
N ASP A 155 15.75 9.01 8.57
CA ASP A 155 17.15 9.00 9.03
C ASP A 155 17.37 8.00 10.16
N LEU A 156 16.43 7.91 11.11
CA LEU A 156 16.49 6.91 12.19
C LEU A 156 16.38 5.49 11.64
N PHE A 157 15.48 5.27 10.67
CA PHE A 157 15.29 3.96 10.04
C PHE A 157 16.53 3.53 9.25
N GLN A 158 17.15 4.46 8.51
CA GLN A 158 18.39 4.19 7.78
C GLN A 158 19.55 3.92 8.74
N ARG A 159 19.70 4.72 9.79
CA ARG A 159 20.75 4.49 10.81
C ARG A 159 20.61 3.14 11.52
N GLU A 160 19.38 2.69 11.78
CA GLU A 160 19.15 1.35 12.33
C GLU A 160 19.70 0.27 11.39
N ALA A 161 19.41 0.39 10.08
CA ALA A 161 19.92 -0.51 9.06
C ALA A 161 21.46 -0.48 9.00
N ASP A 162 22.05 0.72 8.90
CA ASP A 162 23.50 0.91 8.83
C ASP A 162 24.24 0.30 10.05
N ILE A 163 23.62 0.42 11.24
CA ILE A 163 24.18 -0.18 12.46
C ILE A 163 24.11 -1.71 12.42
N ILE A 164 22.96 -2.27 12.01
CA ILE A 164 22.79 -3.73 11.97
C ILE A 164 23.76 -4.36 10.95
N GLU A 165 24.00 -3.71 9.82
CA GLU A 165 24.95 -4.15 8.79
C GLU A 165 26.39 -4.27 9.30
N THR A 166 26.76 -3.56 10.37
CA THR A 166 28.10 -3.64 10.96
C THR A 166 28.31 -4.85 11.88
N PHE A 167 27.26 -5.59 12.22
CA PHE A 167 27.36 -6.72 13.13
C PHE A 167 27.43 -8.05 12.37
N ASP A 168 28.42 -8.84 12.73
CA ASP A 168 28.51 -10.25 12.35
C ASP A 168 28.57 -11.09 13.64
N HIS A 169 27.40 -11.55 14.09
CA HIS A 169 27.29 -12.29 15.34
C HIS A 169 26.10 -13.27 15.31
N PRO A 170 26.27 -14.53 15.77
CA PRO A 170 25.27 -15.60 15.61
C PRO A 170 23.93 -15.34 16.33
N ASN A 171 23.87 -14.39 17.26
CA ASN A 171 22.64 -14.00 17.99
C ASN A 171 22.12 -12.61 17.56
N ILE A 172 22.66 -12.02 16.50
CA ILE A 172 22.18 -10.76 15.91
C ILE A 172 21.68 -11.06 14.50
N VAL A 173 20.54 -10.50 14.15
CA VAL A 173 19.99 -10.65 12.79
C VAL A 173 20.92 -9.96 11.80
N ASN A 174 21.34 -10.67 10.77
CA ASN A 174 22.09 -10.09 9.64
C ASN A 174 21.15 -9.39 8.66
N MET A 175 21.64 -8.36 8.00
CA MET A 175 20.98 -7.68 6.88
C MET A 175 21.63 -8.09 5.56
#